data_24a73ef69c4d7e95bbb57046d76d4e84
#
_entry.id   24a73ef69c4d7e95bbb57046d76d4e84
#
_cell.length_a   1.000
_cell.length_b   1.000
_cell.length_c   1.000
_cell.angle_alpha   90.00
_cell.angle_beta   90.00
_cell.angle_gamma   90.00
#
_symmetry.space_group_name_H-M   'P 1'
#
loop_
_entity.id
_entity.type
_entity.pdbx_description
1 polymer ?
#
loop_
_entity_poly.entity_id
_entity_poly.type
_entity_poly.pdbx_seq_one_letter_code
_entity_poly.pdbx_strand_id
1 'polypeptide(L)'
;MNNEIVSEMTNSSIPISIPVLPSGTVTSSSYVLETLKSVWGYSSLKPVQQKAIDSIISSKDTLVLMPTGGGKSLVFQLPAICSHKPAIVVSPLIALIHDQITDLRSKGTGAESFTGETDSMRLQQVLYKLCSGDPELKLIYTTPETINHNVVFKDLLKVMGEKDMISYLIYDEAHCISQWGNGFRPDYLSVAEVSRTLVPKAPIILLSATATPDVISDIKQKIGLDNLAIVQNVFDRPNLFYQVQEKGKETNREMIHNMYSAESGLIYCTTKRECEEVSALLEATGISSQPYHAGLSKAIKESLQQNWSKGAIRVLCCTSTFGMGINKPNVRVVMFHSIPSSLEERFQGWGRAGCDGVETT
;
A
#
# COMPACT_ATOMS: atom_id res chain seq x y z
N MET A 1 4.40 -16.77 29.14
CA MET A 1 3.01 -16.28 29.12
C MET A 1 2.36 -16.35 27.73
N ASN A 2 3.02 -16.04 26.61
CA ASN A 2 2.40 -16.12 25.28
C ASN A 2 2.18 -17.55 24.75
N ASN A 3 2.96 -18.55 25.20
CA ASN A 3 2.82 -19.93 24.74
C ASN A 3 1.74 -20.73 25.48
N GLU A 4 1.35 -20.31 26.67
CA GLU A 4 0.31 -21.01 27.45
C GLU A 4 -1.11 -20.67 26.96
N ILE A 5 -1.35 -19.41 26.55
CA ILE A 5 -2.64 -18.98 25.99
C ILE A 5 -2.89 -19.66 24.63
N VAL A 6 -1.84 -19.85 23.83
CA VAL A 6 -1.92 -20.56 22.54
C VAL A 6 -2.16 -22.05 22.74
N SER A 7 -1.57 -22.68 23.80
CA SER A 7 -1.79 -24.09 24.11
C SER A 7 -3.19 -24.38 24.66
N GLU A 8 -3.81 -23.44 25.37
CA GLU A 8 -5.19 -23.57 25.81
C GLU A 8 -6.21 -23.45 24.66
N MET A 9 -5.92 -22.64 23.63
CA MET A 9 -6.79 -22.54 22.44
C MET A 9 -6.66 -23.75 21.50
N THR A 10 -5.51 -24.43 21.46
CA THR A 10 -5.32 -25.63 20.63
C THR A 10 -5.82 -26.91 21.28
N ASN A 11 -5.97 -26.94 22.60
CA ASN A 11 -6.48 -28.11 23.35
C ASN A 11 -7.98 -28.04 23.66
N SER A 12 -8.65 -26.91 23.49
CA SER A 12 -10.11 -26.89 23.51
C SER A 12 -10.60 -27.13 22.09
N SER A 13 -11.12 -28.30 21.82
CA SER A 13 -12.00 -28.62 20.69
C SER A 13 -13.28 -27.79 20.80
N ILE A 14 -13.16 -26.49 20.67
CA ILE A 14 -14.30 -25.63 20.37
C ILE A 14 -14.64 -25.97 18.92
N PRO A 15 -15.80 -26.59 18.64
CA PRO A 15 -16.25 -26.70 17.26
C PRO A 15 -16.45 -25.28 16.78
N ILE A 16 -15.51 -24.76 16.00
CA ILE A 16 -15.66 -23.47 15.31
C ILE A 16 -16.79 -23.70 14.31
N SER A 17 -18.01 -23.45 14.76
CA SER A 17 -19.21 -23.41 13.92
C SER A 17 -19.09 -22.10 13.11
N ILE A 18 -18.34 -22.18 12.00
CA ILE A 18 -18.20 -21.05 11.08
C ILE A 18 -19.50 -20.96 10.28
N PRO A 19 -20.23 -19.83 10.33
CA PRO A 19 -21.46 -19.69 9.59
C PRO A 19 -21.18 -19.83 8.08
N VAL A 20 -22.06 -20.52 7.38
CA VAL A 20 -22.03 -20.59 5.91
C VAL A 20 -22.53 -19.23 5.40
N LEU A 21 -21.62 -18.39 4.92
CA LEU A 21 -22.00 -17.14 4.26
C LEU A 21 -22.72 -17.44 2.94
N PRO A 22 -23.72 -16.64 2.53
CA PRO A 22 -24.41 -16.83 1.27
C PRO A 22 -23.43 -16.89 0.09
N SER A 23 -23.47 -17.92 -0.70
CA SER A 23 -22.72 -18.02 -1.96
C SER A 23 -23.37 -17.10 -2.99
N GLY A 24 -22.73 -16.01 -3.31
CA GLY A 24 -23.18 -15.13 -4.38
C GLY A 24 -22.51 -13.76 -4.34
N THR A 25 -21.49 -13.56 -5.17
CA THR A 25 -21.03 -12.23 -5.57
C THR A 25 -22.05 -11.60 -6.49
N VAL A 26 -23.13 -11.01 -5.97
CA VAL A 26 -24.01 -10.16 -6.76
C VAL A 26 -23.54 -8.72 -6.58
N THR A 27 -22.48 -8.37 -7.28
CA THR A 27 -22.09 -6.98 -7.45
C THR A 27 -22.67 -6.50 -8.78
N SER A 28 -23.91 -6.02 -8.77
CA SER A 28 -24.42 -5.29 -9.93
C SER A 28 -23.60 -4.00 -10.10
N SER A 29 -23.38 -3.57 -11.34
CA SER A 29 -22.65 -2.33 -11.63
C SER A 29 -23.27 -1.12 -10.90
N SER A 30 -24.58 -1.12 -10.66
CA SER A 30 -25.26 -0.08 -9.87
C SER A 30 -24.82 -0.08 -8.41
N TYR A 31 -24.71 -1.24 -7.76
CA TYR A 31 -24.28 -1.33 -6.35
C TYR A 31 -22.83 -0.87 -6.15
N VAL A 32 -21.95 -1.18 -7.11
CA VAL A 32 -20.55 -0.72 -7.09
C VAL A 32 -20.49 0.82 -7.17
N LEU A 33 -21.29 1.44 -8.06
CA LEU A 33 -21.33 2.90 -8.18
C LEU A 33 -21.98 3.58 -6.98
N GLU A 34 -23.01 3.00 -6.40
CA GLU A 34 -23.62 3.48 -5.16
C GLU A 34 -22.63 3.44 -3.98
N THR A 35 -21.89 2.34 -3.84
CA THR A 35 -20.84 2.18 -2.83
C THR A 35 -19.70 3.19 -3.06
N LEU A 36 -19.27 3.38 -4.32
CA LEU A 36 -18.27 4.38 -4.67
C LEU A 36 -18.69 5.77 -4.23
N LYS A 37 -19.94 6.14 -4.49
CA LYS A 37 -20.50 7.44 -4.14
C LYS A 37 -20.66 7.61 -2.62
N SER A 38 -21.14 6.58 -1.93
CA SER A 38 -21.39 6.66 -0.46
C SER A 38 -20.09 6.70 0.35
N VAL A 39 -19.05 5.92 -0.04
CA VAL A 39 -17.81 5.79 0.73
C VAL A 39 -16.78 6.86 0.36
N TRP A 40 -16.65 7.19 -0.94
CA TRP A 40 -15.63 8.13 -1.43
C TRP A 40 -16.17 9.44 -2.00
N GLY A 41 -17.49 9.56 -2.20
CA GLY A 41 -18.09 10.73 -2.82
C GLY A 41 -17.87 10.85 -4.33
N TYR A 42 -17.30 9.82 -4.97
CA TYR A 42 -17.02 9.85 -6.41
C TYR A 42 -18.24 9.39 -7.21
N SER A 43 -18.52 10.09 -8.31
CA SER A 43 -19.63 9.75 -9.21
C SER A 43 -19.25 8.78 -10.33
N SER A 44 -17.96 8.60 -10.59
CA SER A 44 -17.44 7.74 -11.66
C SER A 44 -16.02 7.26 -11.37
N LEU A 45 -15.63 6.15 -11.98
CA LEU A 45 -14.30 5.60 -11.95
C LEU A 45 -13.49 6.09 -13.16
N LYS A 46 -12.17 6.19 -13.00
CA LYS A 46 -11.26 6.37 -14.15
C LYS A 46 -11.33 5.11 -15.05
N PRO A 47 -11.14 5.23 -16.37
CA PRO A 47 -11.27 4.07 -17.28
C PRO A 47 -10.42 2.85 -16.88
N VAL A 48 -9.20 3.07 -16.39
CA VAL A 48 -8.32 1.98 -15.92
C VAL A 48 -8.83 1.36 -14.61
N GLN A 49 -9.38 2.18 -13.70
CA GLN A 49 -9.97 1.69 -12.45
C GLN A 49 -11.20 0.83 -12.76
N GLN A 50 -12.06 1.27 -13.68
CA GLN A 50 -13.21 0.49 -14.12
C GLN A 50 -12.79 -0.88 -14.67
N LYS A 51 -11.83 -0.91 -15.62
CA LYS A 51 -11.32 -2.17 -16.17
C LYS A 51 -10.77 -3.12 -15.11
N ALA A 52 -10.03 -2.59 -14.14
CA ALA A 52 -9.46 -3.40 -13.08
C ALA A 52 -10.54 -3.94 -12.14
N ILE A 53 -11.49 -3.11 -11.73
CA ILE A 53 -12.61 -3.50 -10.87
C ILE A 53 -13.49 -4.54 -11.58
N ASP A 54 -13.80 -4.37 -12.86
CA ASP A 54 -14.57 -5.34 -13.65
C ASP A 54 -13.86 -6.69 -13.72
N SER A 55 -12.53 -6.70 -13.89
CA SER A 55 -11.72 -7.92 -13.85
C SER A 55 -11.79 -8.62 -12.49
N ILE A 56 -11.63 -7.87 -11.40
CA ILE A 56 -11.66 -8.38 -10.02
C ILE A 56 -13.04 -8.94 -9.68
N ILE A 57 -14.11 -8.21 -9.97
CA ILE A 57 -15.49 -8.65 -9.72
C ILE A 57 -15.85 -9.90 -10.54
N SER A 58 -15.24 -10.04 -11.73
CA SER A 58 -15.36 -11.25 -12.55
C SER A 58 -14.55 -12.43 -12.01
N SER A 59 -14.04 -12.34 -10.79
CA SER A 59 -13.26 -13.38 -10.11
C SER A 59 -12.00 -13.82 -10.87
N LYS A 60 -11.36 -12.90 -11.60
CA LYS A 60 -10.09 -13.15 -12.30
C LYS A 60 -8.90 -12.77 -11.44
N ASP A 61 -7.86 -13.59 -11.48
CA ASP A 61 -6.55 -13.16 -11.02
C ASP A 61 -6.12 -11.95 -11.81
N THR A 62 -5.79 -10.87 -11.12
CA THR A 62 -5.60 -9.58 -11.80
C THR A 62 -4.33 -8.88 -11.29
N LEU A 63 -3.44 -8.53 -12.21
CA LEU A 63 -2.33 -7.61 -11.95
C LEU A 63 -2.72 -6.20 -12.40
N VAL A 64 -2.63 -5.25 -11.50
CA VAL A 64 -2.94 -3.85 -11.74
C VAL A 64 -1.67 -3.03 -11.68
N LEU A 65 -1.27 -2.46 -12.80
CA LEU A 65 -0.12 -1.58 -12.93
C LEU A 65 -0.60 -0.13 -13.06
N MET A 66 -0.45 0.63 -11.99
CA MET A 66 -0.87 2.03 -11.95
C MET A 66 0.17 2.87 -11.20
N PRO A 67 0.48 4.08 -11.69
CA PRO A 67 1.43 4.95 -11.01
C PRO A 67 0.96 5.32 -9.60
N THR A 68 1.87 5.79 -8.76
CA THR A 68 1.54 6.40 -7.48
C THR A 68 0.58 7.58 -7.71
N GLY A 69 -0.40 7.76 -6.83
CA GLY A 69 -1.47 8.76 -7.03
C GLY A 69 -2.54 8.36 -8.05
N GLY A 70 -2.38 7.24 -8.75
CA GLY A 70 -3.38 6.73 -9.71
C GLY A 70 -4.67 6.21 -9.08
N GLY A 71 -4.71 6.03 -7.76
CA GLY A 71 -5.87 5.48 -7.04
C GLY A 71 -5.87 3.96 -7.00
N LYS A 72 -4.70 3.32 -6.88
CA LYS A 72 -4.55 1.85 -6.74
C LYS A 72 -5.39 1.27 -5.60
N SER A 73 -5.38 1.92 -4.42
CA SER A 73 -6.10 1.41 -3.24
C SER A 73 -7.60 1.27 -3.50
N LEU A 74 -8.22 2.22 -4.20
CA LEU A 74 -9.63 2.16 -4.56
C LEU A 74 -9.99 0.92 -5.38
N VAL A 75 -9.08 0.48 -6.25
CA VAL A 75 -9.32 -0.63 -7.17
C VAL A 75 -9.59 -1.96 -6.46
N PHE A 76 -8.96 -2.19 -5.31
CA PHE A 76 -9.22 -3.40 -4.53
C PHE A 76 -10.15 -3.15 -3.33
N GLN A 77 -10.13 -1.97 -2.74
CA GLN A 77 -11.00 -1.63 -1.60
C GLN A 77 -12.47 -1.64 -1.99
N LEU A 78 -12.82 -1.06 -3.14
CA LEU A 78 -14.21 -0.99 -3.57
C LEU A 78 -14.83 -2.38 -3.80
N PRO A 79 -14.23 -3.32 -4.56
CA PRO A 79 -14.74 -4.68 -4.67
C PRO A 79 -14.82 -5.41 -3.32
N ALA A 80 -13.82 -5.22 -2.45
CA ALA A 80 -13.81 -5.85 -1.13
C ALA A 80 -14.96 -5.37 -0.24
N ILE A 81 -15.26 -4.07 -0.26
CA ILE A 81 -16.40 -3.49 0.48
C ILE A 81 -17.73 -3.97 -0.08
N CYS A 82 -17.83 -4.11 -1.39
CA CYS A 82 -19.03 -4.66 -2.04
C CYS A 82 -19.22 -6.16 -1.77
N SER A 83 -18.19 -6.87 -1.34
CA SER A 83 -18.26 -8.29 -1.05
C SER A 83 -18.90 -8.57 0.32
N HIS A 84 -19.56 -9.75 0.46
CA HIS A 84 -20.05 -10.26 1.72
C HIS A 84 -18.96 -10.96 2.55
N LYS A 85 -17.81 -11.28 1.93
CA LYS A 85 -16.67 -11.93 2.57
C LYS A 85 -15.54 -10.93 2.76
N PRO A 86 -14.74 -11.04 3.83
CA PRO A 86 -13.57 -10.19 4.01
C PRO A 86 -12.50 -10.45 2.95
N ALA A 87 -11.76 -9.43 2.61
CA ALA A 87 -10.55 -9.53 1.80
C ALA A 87 -9.30 -9.48 2.67
N ILE A 88 -8.26 -10.21 2.29
CA ILE A 88 -6.95 -10.20 2.95
C ILE A 88 -5.99 -9.35 2.11
N VAL A 89 -5.40 -8.34 2.73
CA VAL A 89 -4.44 -7.43 2.08
C VAL A 89 -3.06 -7.65 2.68
N VAL A 90 -2.15 -8.17 1.88
CA VAL A 90 -0.75 -8.33 2.25
C VAL A 90 0.01 -7.08 1.80
N SER A 91 0.55 -6.32 2.74
CA SER A 91 1.31 -5.10 2.48
C SER A 91 2.66 -5.15 3.19
N PRO A 92 3.75 -4.69 2.53
CA PRO A 92 5.08 -4.78 3.10
C PRO A 92 5.38 -3.72 4.16
N LEU A 93 4.46 -2.79 4.40
CA LEU A 93 4.70 -1.61 5.23
C LEU A 93 3.58 -1.37 6.25
N ILE A 94 3.92 -1.50 7.52
CA ILE A 94 2.99 -1.29 8.63
C ILE A 94 2.45 0.15 8.65
N ALA A 95 3.28 1.16 8.37
CA ALA A 95 2.83 2.55 8.31
C ALA A 95 1.72 2.76 7.26
N LEU A 96 1.87 2.17 6.07
CA LEU A 96 0.85 2.22 5.02
C LEU A 96 -0.43 1.50 5.44
N ILE A 97 -0.31 0.35 6.13
CA ILE A 97 -1.45 -0.37 6.69
C ILE A 97 -2.24 0.53 7.64
N HIS A 98 -1.56 1.22 8.56
CA HIS A 98 -2.21 2.13 9.50
C HIS A 98 -2.93 3.29 8.81
N ASP A 99 -2.30 3.91 7.83
CA ASP A 99 -2.89 5.02 7.06
C ASP A 99 -4.14 4.56 6.30
N GLN A 100 -4.10 3.41 5.62
CA GLN A 100 -5.24 2.87 4.88
C GLN A 100 -6.40 2.47 5.81
N ILE A 101 -6.10 1.83 6.94
CA ILE A 101 -7.14 1.47 7.93
C ILE A 101 -7.78 2.70 8.53
N THR A 102 -6.99 3.72 8.87
CA THR A 102 -7.50 4.98 9.43
C THR A 102 -8.43 5.68 8.44
N ASP A 103 -8.03 5.75 7.16
CA ASP A 103 -8.84 6.32 6.09
C ASP A 103 -10.16 5.54 5.89
N LEU A 104 -10.11 4.21 5.83
CA LEU A 104 -11.30 3.38 5.67
C LEU A 104 -12.27 3.50 6.86
N ARG A 105 -11.75 3.49 8.08
CA ARG A 105 -12.58 3.66 9.29
C ARG A 105 -13.23 5.03 9.36
N SER A 106 -12.53 6.09 8.93
CA SER A 106 -13.11 7.44 8.85
C SER A 106 -14.29 7.51 7.89
N LYS A 107 -14.36 6.59 6.93
CA LYS A 107 -15.45 6.42 5.96
C LYS A 107 -16.50 5.40 6.38
N GLY A 108 -16.45 4.92 7.62
CA GLY A 108 -17.40 3.94 8.15
C GLY A 108 -17.19 2.51 7.68
N THR A 109 -16.03 2.20 7.08
CA THR A 109 -15.73 0.84 6.57
C THR A 109 -14.93 0.04 7.61
N GLY A 110 -15.37 -1.19 7.88
CA GLY A 110 -14.70 -2.11 8.79
C GLY A 110 -13.39 -2.64 8.21
N ALA A 111 -12.28 -2.13 8.71
CA ALA A 111 -10.93 -2.56 8.35
C ALA A 111 -10.11 -2.78 9.62
N GLU A 112 -9.36 -3.88 9.65
CA GLU A 112 -8.55 -4.28 10.81
C GLU A 112 -7.12 -4.62 10.39
N SER A 113 -6.17 -4.48 11.33
CA SER A 113 -4.81 -4.98 11.14
C SER A 113 -4.58 -6.28 11.90
N PHE A 114 -3.87 -7.19 11.28
CA PHE A 114 -3.30 -8.36 11.92
C PHE A 114 -1.80 -8.40 11.61
N THR A 115 -1.02 -7.77 12.47
CA THR A 115 0.44 -7.59 12.29
C THR A 115 1.18 -7.88 13.57
N GLY A 116 2.49 -8.01 13.52
CA GLY A 116 3.34 -8.19 14.70
C GLY A 116 3.33 -7.01 15.69
N GLU A 117 2.85 -5.82 15.27
CA GLU A 117 2.68 -4.65 16.16
C GLU A 117 1.27 -4.55 16.76
N THR A 118 0.32 -5.39 16.32
CA THR A 118 -1.04 -5.40 16.86
C THR A 118 -1.03 -6.04 18.25
N ASP A 119 -1.62 -5.38 19.24
CA ASP A 119 -1.68 -5.90 20.60
C ASP A 119 -2.52 -7.20 20.69
N SER A 120 -2.24 -8.03 21.70
CA SER A 120 -2.83 -9.35 21.82
C SER A 120 -4.36 -9.32 21.99
N MET A 121 -4.91 -8.32 22.66
CA MET A 121 -6.36 -8.18 22.84
C MET A 121 -7.02 -7.88 21.49
N ARG A 122 -6.43 -6.97 20.70
CA ARG A 122 -6.93 -6.64 19.37
C ARG A 122 -6.83 -7.82 18.42
N LEU A 123 -5.72 -8.59 18.46
CA LEU A 123 -5.58 -9.82 17.68
C LEU A 123 -6.72 -10.82 17.97
N GLN A 124 -7.05 -11.03 19.26
CA GLN A 124 -8.18 -11.90 19.64
C GLN A 124 -9.52 -11.40 19.10
N GLN A 125 -9.76 -10.08 19.16
CA GLN A 125 -10.98 -9.49 18.59
C GLN A 125 -11.06 -9.69 17.08
N VAL A 126 -9.96 -9.52 16.35
CA VAL A 126 -9.92 -9.75 14.90
C VAL A 126 -10.17 -11.22 14.57
N LEU A 127 -9.54 -12.14 15.29
CA LEU A 127 -9.78 -13.58 15.13
C LEU A 127 -11.25 -13.93 15.41
N TYR A 128 -11.84 -13.39 16.48
CA TYR A 128 -13.25 -13.60 16.78
C TYR A 128 -14.17 -13.13 15.65
N LYS A 129 -13.95 -11.90 15.14
CA LYS A 129 -14.72 -11.34 14.03
C LYS A 129 -14.61 -12.20 12.76
N LEU A 130 -13.40 -12.69 12.46
CA LEU A 130 -13.18 -13.58 11.32
C LEU A 130 -13.93 -14.90 11.47
N CYS A 131 -13.82 -15.52 12.66
CA CYS A 131 -14.48 -16.81 12.95
C CYS A 131 -16.01 -16.68 13.00
N SER A 132 -16.54 -15.56 13.47
CA SER A 132 -17.98 -15.29 13.55
C SER A 132 -18.60 -14.88 12.20
N GLY A 133 -17.78 -14.56 11.19
CA GLY A 133 -18.27 -14.07 9.92
C GLY A 133 -18.89 -12.67 10.02
N ASP A 134 -18.30 -11.78 10.84
CA ASP A 134 -18.78 -10.42 11.04
C ASP A 134 -18.94 -9.68 9.69
N PRO A 135 -20.17 -9.33 9.27
CA PRO A 135 -20.43 -8.72 7.96
C PRO A 135 -19.83 -7.32 7.83
N GLU A 136 -19.55 -6.66 8.95
CA GLU A 136 -18.93 -5.33 8.97
C GLU A 136 -17.43 -5.40 8.68
N LEU A 137 -16.78 -6.55 8.89
CA LEU A 137 -15.36 -6.71 8.62
C LEU A 137 -15.13 -6.95 7.13
N LYS A 138 -14.64 -5.93 6.43
CA LYS A 138 -14.43 -5.94 4.97
C LYS A 138 -13.00 -6.21 4.55
N LEU A 139 -12.03 -5.65 5.26
CA LEU A 139 -10.61 -5.77 4.93
C LEU A 139 -9.78 -6.10 6.16
N ILE A 140 -8.85 -7.04 5.98
CA ILE A 140 -7.82 -7.35 6.97
C ILE A 140 -6.47 -7.10 6.32
N TYR A 141 -5.74 -6.18 6.90
CA TYR A 141 -4.38 -5.87 6.48
C TYR A 141 -3.37 -6.64 7.32
N THR A 142 -2.41 -7.24 6.66
CA THR A 142 -1.35 -8.02 7.31
C THR A 142 -0.02 -7.81 6.60
N THR A 143 1.06 -8.29 7.21
CA THR A 143 2.39 -8.32 6.58
C THR A 143 2.79 -9.74 6.21
N PRO A 144 3.67 -9.94 5.22
CA PRO A 144 4.15 -11.26 4.86
C PRO A 144 4.85 -11.96 6.03
N GLU A 145 5.61 -11.22 6.84
CA GLU A 145 6.27 -11.75 8.03
C GLU A 145 5.24 -12.30 9.03
N THR A 146 4.09 -11.63 9.18
CA THR A 146 3.03 -12.10 10.06
C THR A 146 2.42 -13.42 9.58
N ILE A 147 2.15 -13.56 8.27
CA ILE A 147 1.64 -14.81 7.72
C ILE A 147 2.65 -15.94 7.87
N ASN A 148 3.95 -15.65 7.65
CA ASN A 148 4.99 -16.68 7.76
C ASN A 148 5.24 -17.16 9.20
N HIS A 149 5.23 -16.24 10.17
CA HIS A 149 5.66 -16.53 11.53
C HIS A 149 4.50 -16.75 12.53
N ASN A 150 3.27 -16.35 12.20
CA ASN A 150 2.10 -16.59 13.05
C ASN A 150 1.32 -17.81 12.55
N VAL A 151 1.61 -18.97 13.14
CA VAL A 151 1.01 -20.25 12.76
C VAL A 151 -0.51 -20.22 12.89
N VAL A 152 -1.05 -19.63 13.97
CA VAL A 152 -2.50 -19.55 14.21
C VAL A 152 -3.19 -18.78 13.09
N PHE A 153 -2.63 -17.64 12.69
CA PHE A 153 -3.20 -16.84 11.60
C PHE A 153 -3.09 -17.55 10.25
N LYS A 154 -1.97 -18.18 9.98
CA LYS A 154 -1.76 -18.95 8.73
C LYS A 154 -2.75 -20.12 8.61
N ASP A 155 -2.95 -20.88 9.69
CA ASP A 155 -3.89 -21.99 9.72
C ASP A 155 -5.34 -21.50 9.58
N LEU A 156 -5.68 -20.38 10.21
CA LEU A 156 -6.98 -19.75 10.04
C LEU A 156 -7.22 -19.35 8.58
N LEU A 157 -6.27 -18.68 7.93
CA LEU A 157 -6.37 -18.32 6.51
C LEU A 157 -6.60 -19.54 5.63
N LYS A 158 -5.90 -20.65 5.89
CA LYS A 158 -6.08 -21.90 5.17
C LYS A 158 -7.51 -22.46 5.33
N VAL A 159 -7.99 -22.53 6.55
CA VAL A 159 -9.37 -23.01 6.84
C VAL A 159 -10.41 -22.11 6.18
N MET A 160 -10.24 -20.78 6.26
CA MET A 160 -11.15 -19.83 5.62
C MET A 160 -11.10 -19.95 4.08
N GLY A 161 -9.91 -20.15 3.51
CA GLY A 161 -9.73 -20.33 2.07
C GLY A 161 -10.40 -21.62 1.56
N GLU A 162 -10.22 -22.76 2.26
CA GLU A 162 -10.87 -24.03 1.94
C GLU A 162 -12.41 -23.93 2.00
N LYS A 163 -12.94 -23.18 2.97
CA LYS A 163 -14.37 -22.93 3.16
C LYS A 163 -14.93 -21.80 2.28
N ASP A 164 -14.13 -21.22 1.40
CA ASP A 164 -14.54 -20.12 0.53
C ASP A 164 -15.07 -18.89 1.30
N MET A 165 -14.40 -18.52 2.40
CA MET A 165 -14.78 -17.40 3.26
C MET A 165 -13.97 -16.13 3.00
N ILE A 166 -13.05 -16.14 2.04
CA ILE A 166 -12.21 -15.00 1.64
C ILE A 166 -12.66 -14.54 0.26
N SER A 167 -12.92 -13.23 0.11
CA SER A 167 -13.31 -12.67 -1.17
C SER A 167 -12.12 -12.54 -2.12
N TYR A 168 -11.02 -11.98 -1.64
CA TYR A 168 -9.82 -11.69 -2.41
C TYR A 168 -8.57 -11.84 -1.54
N LEU A 169 -7.48 -12.31 -2.15
CA LEU A 169 -6.14 -12.19 -1.59
C LEU A 169 -5.39 -11.11 -2.39
N ILE A 170 -5.03 -10.03 -1.72
CA ILE A 170 -4.47 -8.84 -2.35
C ILE A 170 -3.02 -8.68 -1.92
N TYR A 171 -2.12 -8.51 -2.89
CA TYR A 171 -0.72 -8.16 -2.68
C TYR A 171 -0.49 -6.72 -3.12
N ASP A 172 -0.36 -5.81 -2.15
CA ASP A 172 0.07 -4.45 -2.42
C ASP A 172 1.60 -4.40 -2.58
N GLU A 173 2.10 -3.56 -3.46
CA GLU A 173 3.51 -3.49 -3.85
C GLU A 173 4.06 -4.88 -4.31
N ALA A 174 3.32 -5.57 -5.17
CA ALA A 174 3.61 -6.94 -5.61
C ALA A 174 4.99 -7.12 -6.28
N HIS A 175 5.64 -6.03 -6.71
CA HIS A 175 7.02 -6.09 -7.21
C HIS A 175 8.01 -6.60 -6.15
N CYS A 176 7.68 -6.50 -4.85
CA CYS A 176 8.49 -7.06 -3.76
C CYS A 176 8.56 -8.59 -3.77
N ILE A 177 7.70 -9.29 -4.52
CA ILE A 177 7.73 -10.76 -4.69
C ILE A 177 8.90 -11.19 -5.56
N SER A 178 9.28 -10.37 -6.55
CA SER A 178 10.29 -10.68 -7.53
C SER A 178 11.68 -10.27 -7.10
N GLN A 179 12.66 -11.15 -7.26
CA GLN A 179 14.08 -10.84 -7.05
C GLN A 179 14.59 -9.78 -8.04
N TRP A 180 13.94 -9.62 -9.17
CA TRP A 180 14.22 -8.59 -10.17
C TRP A 180 13.51 -7.27 -9.89
N GLY A 181 12.61 -7.27 -8.89
CA GLY A 181 11.89 -6.08 -8.45
C GLY A 181 12.70 -5.25 -7.45
N ASN A 182 12.49 -3.94 -7.47
CA ASN A 182 13.05 -3.06 -6.45
C ASN A 182 12.39 -3.36 -5.09
N GLY A 183 13.20 -3.54 -4.04
CA GLY A 183 12.68 -3.82 -2.70
C GLY A 183 12.25 -5.27 -2.46
N PHE A 184 12.84 -6.24 -3.17
CA PHE A 184 12.63 -7.68 -2.95
C PHE A 184 12.63 -8.06 -1.46
N ARG A 185 11.65 -8.89 -1.08
CA ARG A 185 11.48 -9.37 0.30
C ARG A 185 11.27 -10.88 0.30
N PRO A 186 12.17 -11.67 0.93
CA PRO A 186 12.04 -13.13 1.00
C PRO A 186 10.71 -13.60 1.59
N ASP A 187 10.24 -12.94 2.66
CA ASP A 187 8.94 -13.27 3.26
C ASP A 187 7.75 -13.05 2.30
N TYR A 188 7.85 -12.02 1.45
CA TYR A 188 6.82 -11.75 0.45
C TYR A 188 6.74 -12.87 -0.60
N LEU A 189 7.90 -13.32 -1.07
CA LEU A 189 8.00 -14.45 -1.98
C LEU A 189 7.45 -15.73 -1.34
N SER A 190 7.86 -16.03 -0.10
CA SER A 190 7.42 -17.23 0.63
C SER A 190 5.89 -17.29 0.77
N VAL A 191 5.23 -16.19 1.09
CA VAL A 191 3.75 -16.13 1.17
C VAL A 191 3.13 -16.25 -0.22
N ALA A 192 3.73 -15.64 -1.24
CA ALA A 192 3.23 -15.69 -2.61
C ALA A 192 3.24 -17.14 -3.17
N GLU A 193 4.31 -17.89 -2.92
CA GLU A 193 4.45 -19.29 -3.37
C GLU A 193 3.39 -20.24 -2.78
N VAL A 194 2.90 -19.93 -1.58
CA VAL A 194 1.85 -20.74 -0.92
C VAL A 194 0.43 -20.17 -1.06
N SER A 195 0.27 -19.08 -1.81
CA SER A 195 -1.03 -18.36 -1.92
C SER A 195 -2.18 -19.27 -2.31
N ARG A 196 -1.98 -20.13 -3.31
CA ARG A 196 -3.03 -21.05 -3.78
C ARG A 196 -3.36 -22.16 -2.79
N THR A 197 -2.42 -22.49 -1.91
CA THR A 197 -2.69 -23.41 -0.78
C THR A 197 -3.48 -22.73 0.32
N LEU A 198 -3.19 -21.45 0.57
CA LEU A 198 -3.90 -20.66 1.59
C LEU A 198 -5.32 -20.30 1.16
N VAL A 199 -5.50 -19.92 -0.10
CA VAL A 199 -6.79 -19.43 -0.63
C VAL A 199 -7.08 -20.03 -2.01
N PRO A 200 -7.40 -21.33 -2.08
CA PRO A 200 -7.52 -22.05 -3.37
C PRO A 200 -8.60 -21.49 -4.29
N LYS A 201 -9.62 -20.83 -3.73
CA LYS A 201 -10.80 -20.35 -4.47
C LYS A 201 -10.81 -18.84 -4.68
N ALA A 202 -10.19 -18.07 -3.79
CA ALA A 202 -10.20 -16.61 -3.88
C ALA A 202 -9.30 -16.12 -5.03
N PRO A 203 -9.76 -15.13 -5.81
CA PRO A 203 -8.90 -14.46 -6.79
C PRO A 203 -7.73 -13.76 -6.12
N ILE A 204 -6.58 -13.80 -6.79
CA ILE A 204 -5.35 -13.12 -6.35
C ILE A 204 -5.23 -11.80 -7.10
N ILE A 205 -5.15 -10.72 -6.36
CA ILE A 205 -5.04 -9.36 -6.88
C ILE A 205 -3.65 -8.83 -6.55
N LEU A 206 -2.92 -8.44 -7.58
CA LEU A 206 -1.56 -7.94 -7.49
C LEU A 206 -1.54 -6.46 -7.87
N LEU A 207 -0.94 -5.62 -7.05
CA LEU A 207 -0.87 -4.18 -7.29
C LEU A 207 0.59 -3.73 -7.27
N SER A 208 0.99 -2.99 -8.29
CA SER A 208 2.31 -2.37 -8.32
C SER A 208 2.27 -1.02 -9.02
N ALA A 209 3.14 -0.11 -8.60
CA ALA A 209 3.39 1.13 -9.32
C ALA A 209 4.42 0.92 -10.45
N THR A 210 5.31 -0.06 -10.28
CA THR A 210 6.43 -0.32 -11.17
C THR A 210 6.58 -1.83 -11.32
N ALA A 211 6.47 -2.34 -12.55
CA ALA A 211 6.84 -3.72 -12.85
C ALA A 211 7.26 -3.81 -14.32
N THR A 212 8.47 -4.28 -14.54
CA THR A 212 8.98 -4.61 -15.88
C THR A 212 8.37 -5.93 -16.37
N PRO A 213 8.44 -6.24 -17.66
CA PRO A 213 8.00 -7.53 -18.19
C PRO A 213 8.64 -8.73 -17.47
N ASP A 214 9.92 -8.61 -17.09
CA ASP A 214 10.65 -9.66 -16.37
C ASP A 214 10.10 -9.87 -14.96
N VAL A 215 9.80 -8.77 -14.24
CA VAL A 215 9.16 -8.80 -12.92
C VAL A 215 7.77 -9.46 -13.02
N ILE A 216 6.99 -9.12 -14.04
CA ILE A 216 5.65 -9.69 -14.25
C ILE A 216 5.76 -11.20 -14.53
N SER A 217 6.70 -11.60 -15.37
CA SER A 217 6.93 -13.02 -15.71
C SER A 217 7.36 -13.82 -14.48
N ASP A 218 8.25 -13.27 -13.67
CA ASP A 218 8.73 -13.91 -12.43
C ASP A 218 7.59 -14.07 -11.41
N ILE A 219 6.79 -13.03 -11.19
CA ILE A 219 5.63 -13.08 -10.30
C ILE A 219 4.62 -14.14 -10.75
N LYS A 220 4.30 -14.18 -12.05
CA LYS A 220 3.38 -15.20 -12.61
C LYS A 220 3.89 -16.61 -12.31
N GLN A 221 5.15 -16.86 -12.54
CA GLN A 221 5.77 -18.16 -12.31
C GLN A 221 5.77 -18.54 -10.82
N LYS A 222 6.12 -17.61 -9.93
CA LYS A 222 6.23 -17.85 -8.49
C LYS A 222 4.89 -18.16 -7.82
N ILE A 223 3.83 -17.51 -8.26
CA ILE A 223 2.48 -17.72 -7.70
C ILE A 223 1.71 -18.82 -8.45
N GLY A 224 2.15 -19.20 -9.65
CA GLY A 224 1.45 -20.17 -10.50
C GLY A 224 0.17 -19.59 -11.14
N LEU A 225 0.25 -18.37 -11.70
CA LEU A 225 -0.90 -17.65 -12.30
C LEU A 225 -0.87 -17.76 -13.83
N ASP A 226 -1.46 -18.83 -14.37
CA ASP A 226 -1.46 -19.04 -15.82
C ASP A 226 -2.34 -18.03 -16.58
N ASN A 227 -3.51 -17.70 -16.02
CA ASN A 227 -4.53 -16.83 -16.63
C ASN A 227 -4.61 -15.46 -15.93
N LEU A 228 -3.46 -14.81 -15.70
CA LEU A 228 -3.40 -13.50 -15.09
C LEU A 228 -3.90 -12.40 -16.03
N ALA A 229 -4.98 -11.72 -15.67
CA ALA A 229 -5.42 -10.51 -16.34
C ALA A 229 -4.48 -9.36 -15.98
N ILE A 230 -3.95 -8.65 -16.97
CA ILE A 230 -3.08 -7.49 -16.74
C ILE A 230 -3.83 -6.24 -17.13
N VAL A 231 -4.03 -5.36 -16.15
CA VAL A 231 -4.64 -4.03 -16.35
C VAL A 231 -3.57 -2.99 -16.08
N GLN A 232 -3.16 -2.31 -17.13
CA GLN A 232 -2.09 -1.33 -17.08
C GLN A 232 -2.60 0.04 -17.49
N ASN A 233 -2.20 1.06 -16.72
CA ASN A 233 -2.36 2.46 -17.10
C ASN A 233 -1.14 2.93 -17.89
N VAL A 234 -1.32 3.99 -18.66
CA VAL A 234 -0.20 4.75 -19.20
C VAL A 234 0.54 5.40 -18.03
N PHE A 235 1.86 5.25 -17.99
CA PHE A 235 2.69 5.83 -16.93
C PHE A 235 2.98 7.32 -17.14
N ASP A 236 2.50 7.87 -18.24
CA ASP A 236 2.65 9.29 -18.54
C ASP A 236 1.89 10.16 -17.53
N ARG A 237 2.56 11.16 -17.04
CA ARG A 237 2.07 12.16 -16.09
C ARG A 237 2.22 13.55 -16.70
N PRO A 238 1.28 13.96 -17.59
CA PRO A 238 1.38 15.21 -18.33
C PRO A 238 1.39 16.46 -17.42
N ASN A 239 0.96 16.30 -16.19
CA ASN A 239 1.01 17.36 -15.18
C ASN A 239 2.36 17.50 -14.46
N LEU A 240 3.36 16.65 -14.79
CA LEU A 240 4.71 16.75 -14.21
C LEU A 240 5.69 17.31 -15.21
N PHE A 241 6.39 18.35 -14.83
CA PHE A 241 7.52 18.86 -15.58
C PHE A 241 8.81 18.22 -15.06
N TYR A 242 9.57 17.57 -15.95
CA TYR A 242 10.82 16.91 -15.60
C TYR A 242 12.02 17.73 -16.06
N GLN A 243 12.95 17.96 -15.13
CA GLN A 243 14.20 18.64 -15.41
C GLN A 243 15.38 17.85 -14.86
N VAL A 244 16.46 17.80 -15.62
CA VAL A 244 17.75 17.24 -15.19
C VAL A 244 18.79 18.33 -15.32
N GLN A 245 19.53 18.56 -14.24
CA GLN A 245 20.58 19.56 -14.18
C GLN A 245 21.90 18.93 -13.74
N GLU A 246 23.00 19.42 -14.28
CA GLU A 246 24.31 19.04 -13.80
C GLU A 246 24.59 19.70 -12.45
N LYS A 247 25.13 18.91 -11.49
CA LYS A 247 25.44 19.41 -10.15
C LYS A 247 26.66 20.34 -10.21
N GLY A 248 26.45 21.61 -9.92
CA GLY A 248 27.46 22.64 -9.99
C GLY A 248 27.37 23.66 -8.85
N LYS A 249 28.09 24.75 -8.95
CA LYS A 249 28.13 25.83 -7.93
C LYS A 249 26.77 26.49 -7.71
N GLU A 250 25.91 26.53 -8.72
CA GLU A 250 24.58 27.16 -8.66
C GLU A 250 23.48 26.19 -8.18
N THR A 251 23.77 24.91 -8.05
CA THR A 251 22.76 23.87 -7.71
C THR A 251 21.98 24.21 -6.44
N ASN A 252 22.67 24.65 -5.39
CA ASN A 252 22.02 25.03 -4.14
C ASN A 252 21.12 26.25 -4.29
N ARG A 253 21.50 27.22 -5.12
CA ARG A 253 20.73 28.44 -5.39
C ARG A 253 19.43 28.10 -6.13
N GLU A 254 19.52 27.28 -7.17
CA GLU A 254 18.36 26.82 -7.93
C GLU A 254 17.42 25.95 -7.10
N MET A 255 17.98 25.05 -6.29
CA MET A 255 17.19 24.23 -5.34
C MET A 255 16.40 25.13 -4.38
N ILE A 256 17.06 26.14 -3.77
CA ILE A 256 16.41 27.10 -2.88
C ILE A 256 15.32 27.86 -3.63
N HIS A 257 15.60 28.34 -4.84
CA HIS A 257 14.63 29.08 -5.66
C HIS A 257 13.38 28.23 -5.95
N ASN A 258 13.56 26.99 -6.39
CA ASN A 258 12.45 26.07 -6.69
C ASN A 258 11.63 25.71 -5.42
N MET A 259 12.30 25.49 -4.30
CA MET A 259 11.62 25.19 -3.03
C MET A 259 10.98 26.41 -2.38
N TYR A 260 11.48 27.63 -2.69
CA TYR A 260 10.91 28.86 -2.13
C TYR A 260 9.51 29.14 -2.66
N SER A 261 9.25 28.84 -3.93
CA SER A 261 7.93 29.01 -4.56
C SER A 261 6.97 27.86 -4.28
N ALA A 262 7.48 26.68 -3.84
CA ALA A 262 6.66 25.50 -3.60
C ALA A 262 5.92 25.56 -2.26
N GLU A 263 4.62 25.27 -2.26
CA GLU A 263 3.83 25.10 -1.02
C GLU A 263 4.27 23.86 -0.23
N SER A 264 4.67 22.80 -0.92
CA SER A 264 5.16 21.55 -0.33
C SER A 264 6.15 20.87 -1.25
N GLY A 265 7.27 20.42 -0.69
CA GLY A 265 8.34 19.76 -1.44
C GLY A 265 8.94 18.54 -0.74
N LEU A 266 9.59 17.71 -1.56
CA LEU A 266 10.40 16.58 -1.12
C LEU A 266 11.78 16.68 -1.78
N ILE A 267 12.84 16.46 -1.00
CA ILE A 267 14.20 16.34 -1.51
C ILE A 267 14.76 14.99 -1.11
N TYR A 268 15.00 14.14 -2.09
CA TYR A 268 15.64 12.84 -1.88
C TYR A 268 17.15 12.96 -1.85
N CYS A 269 17.74 12.50 -0.76
CA CYS A 269 19.17 12.48 -0.50
C CYS A 269 19.67 11.06 -0.36
N THR A 270 20.94 10.81 -0.67
CA THR A 270 21.53 9.46 -0.58
C THR A 270 21.91 9.06 0.85
N THR A 271 22.30 10.03 1.68
CA THR A 271 22.77 9.78 3.04
C THR A 271 22.00 10.58 4.09
N LYS A 272 22.01 10.08 5.32
CA LYS A 272 21.43 10.78 6.48
C LYS A 272 22.04 12.16 6.67
N ARG A 273 23.37 12.24 6.56
CA ARG A 273 24.14 13.48 6.68
C ARG A 273 23.72 14.49 5.61
N GLU A 274 23.57 14.05 4.37
CA GLU A 274 23.10 14.91 3.27
C GLU A 274 21.68 15.45 3.54
N CYS A 275 20.76 14.63 4.12
CA CYS A 275 19.44 15.11 4.54
C CYS A 275 19.55 16.26 5.55
N GLU A 276 20.42 16.10 6.55
CA GLU A 276 20.62 17.11 7.60
C GLU A 276 21.26 18.40 7.04
N GLU A 277 22.28 18.27 6.19
CA GLU A 277 22.98 19.41 5.57
C GLU A 277 22.04 20.21 4.62
N VAL A 278 21.27 19.52 3.78
CA VAL A 278 20.33 20.16 2.86
C VAL A 278 19.17 20.81 3.63
N SER A 279 18.66 20.16 4.65
CA SER A 279 17.62 20.75 5.49
C SER A 279 18.08 22.00 6.22
N ALA A 280 19.28 21.98 6.82
CA ALA A 280 19.87 23.14 7.48
C ALA A 280 20.10 24.31 6.52
N LEU A 281 20.51 24.02 5.28
CA LEU A 281 20.68 25.03 4.24
C LEU A 281 19.34 25.71 3.89
N LEU A 282 18.27 24.95 3.75
CA LEU A 282 16.93 25.49 3.47
C LEU A 282 16.40 26.33 4.63
N GLU A 283 16.56 25.87 5.86
CA GLU A 283 16.19 26.62 7.07
C GLU A 283 16.92 27.96 7.20
N ALA A 284 18.21 27.97 6.88
CA ALA A 284 19.01 29.20 6.87
C ALA A 284 18.49 30.24 5.86
N THR A 285 17.73 29.83 4.87
CA THR A 285 17.08 30.72 3.87
C THR A 285 15.62 31.03 4.16
N GLY A 286 15.11 30.59 5.32
CA GLY A 286 13.73 30.83 5.75
C GLY A 286 12.70 29.84 5.19
N ILE A 287 13.13 28.71 4.60
CA ILE A 287 12.25 27.64 4.15
C ILE A 287 12.12 26.61 5.26
N SER A 288 10.92 26.44 5.82
CA SER A 288 10.65 25.43 6.85
C SER A 288 10.94 24.03 6.30
N SER A 289 12.00 23.40 6.79
CA SER A 289 12.50 22.12 6.33
C SER A 289 12.93 21.24 7.48
N GLN A 290 12.79 19.91 7.33
CA GLN A 290 13.25 18.95 8.32
C GLN A 290 13.86 17.71 7.65
N PRO A 291 14.91 17.11 8.24
CA PRO A 291 15.46 15.85 7.76
C PRO A 291 14.59 14.66 8.19
N TYR A 292 14.45 13.69 7.29
CA TYR A 292 13.71 12.46 7.55
C TYR A 292 14.51 11.23 7.07
N HIS A 293 14.98 10.42 8.00
CA HIS A 293 15.80 9.23 7.68
C HIS A 293 15.67 8.12 8.73
N ALA A 294 16.22 6.94 8.43
CA ALA A 294 16.12 5.76 9.28
C ALA A 294 16.76 5.91 10.66
N GLY A 295 17.66 6.89 10.85
CA GLY A 295 18.29 7.17 12.16
C GLY A 295 17.38 7.85 13.17
N LEU A 296 16.21 8.36 12.76
CA LEU A 296 15.26 9.00 13.66
C LEU A 296 14.38 7.96 14.38
N SER A 297 13.97 8.27 15.63
CA SER A 297 13.04 7.42 16.37
C SER A 297 11.66 7.38 15.71
N LYS A 298 10.86 6.34 15.99
CA LYS A 298 9.51 6.18 15.45
C LYS A 298 8.62 7.39 15.76
N ALA A 299 8.65 7.87 17.00
CA ALA A 299 7.86 9.03 17.43
C ALA A 299 8.22 10.32 16.68
N ILE A 300 9.52 10.56 16.44
CA ILE A 300 9.97 11.73 15.66
C ILE A 300 9.49 11.61 14.20
N LYS A 301 9.63 10.44 13.59
CA LYS A 301 9.18 10.22 12.21
C LYS A 301 7.68 10.48 12.05
N GLU A 302 6.86 9.97 12.96
CA GLU A 302 5.41 10.18 12.95
C GLU A 302 5.05 11.67 13.11
N SER A 303 5.72 12.37 14.04
CA SER A 303 5.53 13.81 14.23
C SER A 303 5.90 14.62 12.98
N LEU A 304 7.05 14.33 12.37
CA LEU A 304 7.51 15.01 11.14
C LEU A 304 6.54 14.77 9.99
N GLN A 305 6.07 13.55 9.80
CA GLN A 305 5.10 13.19 8.76
C GLN A 305 3.77 13.92 8.96
N GLN A 306 3.26 13.98 10.18
CA GLN A 306 2.04 14.71 10.51
C GLN A 306 2.18 16.22 10.26
N ASN A 307 3.28 16.82 10.71
CA ASN A 307 3.54 18.25 10.55
C ASN A 307 3.71 18.63 9.06
N TRP A 308 4.39 17.79 8.29
CA TRP A 308 4.52 17.99 6.84
C TRP A 308 3.17 17.80 6.12
N SER A 309 2.38 16.81 6.50
CA SER A 309 1.04 16.58 5.93
C SER A 309 0.11 17.76 6.18
N LYS A 310 0.18 18.37 7.36
CA LYS A 310 -0.60 19.57 7.75
C LYS A 310 -0.02 20.88 7.17
N GLY A 311 1.15 20.85 6.55
CA GLY A 311 1.81 22.03 5.99
C GLY A 311 2.59 22.88 7.00
N ALA A 312 2.73 22.45 8.25
CA ALA A 312 3.58 23.12 9.26
C ALA A 312 5.07 23.01 8.89
N ILE A 313 5.47 21.92 8.25
CA ILE A 313 6.76 21.75 7.57
C ILE A 313 6.50 21.79 6.08
N ARG A 314 7.23 22.61 5.34
CA ARG A 314 7.06 22.75 3.88
C ARG A 314 7.85 21.70 3.10
N VAL A 315 9.09 21.44 3.49
CA VAL A 315 10.00 20.55 2.77
C VAL A 315 10.52 19.46 3.69
N LEU A 316 10.49 18.22 3.23
CA LEU A 316 11.22 17.13 3.87
C LEU A 316 12.43 16.73 3.04
N CYS A 317 13.60 16.73 3.67
CA CYS A 317 14.83 16.19 3.10
C CYS A 317 14.99 14.75 3.57
N CYS A 318 14.82 13.79 2.67
CA CYS A 318 14.64 12.39 3.07
C CYS A 318 15.52 11.42 2.28
N THR A 319 15.85 10.29 2.90
CA THR A 319 16.42 9.16 2.16
C THR A 319 15.32 8.37 1.44
N SER A 320 15.69 7.47 0.52
CA SER A 320 14.77 6.64 -0.27
C SER A 320 13.75 5.84 0.57
N THR A 321 14.03 5.64 1.86
CA THR A 321 13.10 5.04 2.81
C THR A 321 11.82 5.86 3.06
N PHE A 322 11.84 7.16 2.73
CA PHE A 322 10.67 8.01 2.78
C PHE A 322 9.93 7.98 1.45
N GLY A 323 8.76 7.48 1.41
CA GLY A 323 7.97 7.55 0.18
C GLY A 323 6.99 6.41 -0.01
N MET A 324 7.19 5.24 0.57
CA MET A 324 6.17 4.20 0.52
C MET A 324 5.05 4.54 1.51
N GLY A 325 3.82 4.70 1.01
CA GLY A 325 2.64 4.85 1.85
C GLY A 325 2.23 6.28 2.22
N ILE A 326 2.96 7.31 1.81
CA ILE A 326 2.58 8.69 2.13
C ILE A 326 1.62 9.25 1.08
N ASN A 327 0.48 9.72 1.54
CA ASN A 327 -0.52 10.36 0.70
C ASN A 327 -0.63 11.86 1.02
N LYS A 328 0.14 12.69 0.31
CA LYS A 328 0.02 14.14 0.33
C LYS A 328 -0.19 14.61 -1.11
N PRO A 329 -1.41 14.95 -1.51
CA PRO A 329 -1.74 15.19 -2.92
C PRO A 329 -1.11 16.47 -3.49
N ASN A 330 -0.84 17.46 -2.66
CA ASN A 330 -0.36 18.79 -3.07
C ASN A 330 1.18 18.97 -2.97
N VAL A 331 1.96 17.93 -3.18
CA VAL A 331 3.41 18.06 -3.33
C VAL A 331 3.70 18.74 -4.67
N ARG A 332 4.38 19.89 -4.65
CA ARG A 332 4.62 20.71 -5.86
C ARG A 332 6.03 20.56 -6.43
N VAL A 333 6.98 20.17 -5.65
CA VAL A 333 8.35 19.93 -6.12
C VAL A 333 8.88 18.65 -5.52
N VAL A 334 9.41 17.77 -6.36
CA VAL A 334 10.19 16.61 -5.94
C VAL A 334 11.57 16.70 -6.60
N MET A 335 12.60 16.73 -5.78
CA MET A 335 13.96 16.81 -6.24
C MET A 335 14.78 15.63 -5.76
N PHE A 336 15.61 15.08 -6.63
CA PHE A 336 16.68 14.17 -6.24
C PHE A 336 17.98 14.97 -6.18
N HIS A 337 18.51 15.16 -4.97
CA HIS A 337 19.77 15.85 -4.74
C HIS A 337 20.98 15.08 -5.33
N SER A 338 20.84 13.77 -5.46
CA SER A 338 21.78 12.89 -6.14
C SER A 338 21.01 11.91 -7.03
N ILE A 339 21.65 11.37 -8.07
CA ILE A 339 21.02 10.44 -9.00
C ILE A 339 20.55 9.20 -8.22
N PRO A 340 19.26 8.81 -8.32
CA PRO A 340 18.74 7.60 -7.68
C PRO A 340 19.41 6.34 -8.23
N SER A 341 19.42 5.29 -7.40
CA SER A 341 20.08 4.02 -7.71
C SER A 341 19.41 3.23 -8.84
N SER A 342 18.11 3.48 -9.08
CA SER A 342 17.34 2.82 -10.12
C SER A 342 16.28 3.73 -10.75
N LEU A 343 15.78 3.34 -11.92
CA LEU A 343 14.66 4.02 -12.58
C LEU A 343 13.37 3.89 -11.75
N GLU A 344 13.16 2.74 -11.13
CA GLU A 344 11.99 2.47 -10.27
C GLU A 344 11.97 3.40 -9.06
N GLU A 345 13.12 3.62 -8.40
CA GLU A 345 13.25 4.57 -7.30
C GLU A 345 12.90 5.98 -7.76
N ARG A 346 13.36 6.36 -8.95
CA ARG A 346 13.04 7.63 -9.60
C ARG A 346 11.55 7.77 -9.83
N PHE A 347 10.90 6.77 -10.43
CA PHE A 347 9.46 6.79 -10.70
C PHE A 347 8.62 6.82 -9.41
N GLN A 348 9.03 6.10 -8.38
CA GLN A 348 8.36 6.13 -7.07
C GLN A 348 8.46 7.51 -6.42
N GLY A 349 9.62 8.15 -6.48
CA GLY A 349 9.84 9.48 -5.93
C GLY A 349 9.06 10.55 -6.69
N TRP A 350 9.20 10.64 -8.00
CA TRP A 350 8.45 11.59 -8.83
C TRP A 350 6.94 11.38 -8.74
N GLY A 351 6.52 10.13 -8.60
CA GLY A 351 5.12 9.78 -8.43
C GLY A 351 4.44 10.42 -7.23
N ARG A 352 5.20 11.01 -6.30
CA ARG A 352 4.67 11.78 -5.15
C ARG A 352 4.20 13.17 -5.51
N ALA A 353 4.72 13.71 -6.61
CA ALA A 353 4.38 15.06 -7.07
C ALA A 353 3.01 15.08 -7.75
N GLY A 354 2.26 16.17 -7.57
CA GLY A 354 1.04 16.48 -8.31
C GLY A 354 -0.02 15.37 -8.30
N CYS A 355 -0.21 14.65 -7.18
CA CYS A 355 -1.21 13.57 -7.09
C CYS A 355 -2.66 14.08 -7.21
N ASP A 356 -2.87 15.37 -7.04
CA ASP A 356 -4.13 16.08 -7.26
C ASP A 356 -4.38 16.48 -8.72
N GLY A 357 -3.43 16.19 -9.62
CA GLY A 357 -3.52 16.52 -11.04
C GLY A 357 -3.10 17.93 -11.42
N VAL A 358 -2.67 18.74 -10.44
CA VAL A 358 -2.16 20.09 -10.69
C VAL A 358 -0.74 20.02 -11.25
N GLU A 359 -0.38 20.96 -12.15
CA GLU A 359 0.98 21.07 -12.70
C GLU A 359 2.03 21.18 -11.60
N THR A 360 3.13 20.45 -11.76
CA THR A 360 4.11 20.24 -10.70
C THR A 360 5.48 19.94 -11.30
N THR A 361 6.54 20.41 -10.64
CA THR A 361 7.94 20.22 -11.05
C THR A 361 8.63 19.20 -10.16
#